data_2698b782ba83053374f9099c6a92846b
#
_entry.id   2698b782ba83053374f9099c6a92846b
#
_cell.length_a   1.000
_cell.length_b   1.000
_cell.length_c   1.000
_cell.angle_alpha   90.00
_cell.angle_beta   90.00
_cell.angle_gamma   90.00
#
_symmetry.space_group_name_H-M   'P 1'
#
loop_
_entity.id
_entity.type
_entity.pdbx_description
1 polymer ?
#
loop_
_entity_poly.entity_id
_entity_poly.type
_entity_poly.pdbx_seq_one_letter_code
_entity_poly.pdbx_strand_id
1 'polypeptide(L)'
;MPAPDGPRTPLTVTVTIDTEFFAATTADVELALPDPLPDPVEIVLEASRNLVGRHSESRGILPEIDVEALTSDPGVSSRHLMFERTDSDIWTFTDLGSTNGTYLSSEASADPITAGAALPVNDGLQIWLGAWTRLDLSLPSN
;
A
#
# COMPACT_ATOMS: atom_id res chain seq x y z
N MET A 1 -25.56 18.55 -3.05
CA MET A 1 -25.02 18.54 -2.57
C MET A 1 -24.32 18.81 -2.31
N PRO A 2 -24.46 18.80 -1.80
CA PRO A 2 -23.47 19.66 -1.50
C PRO A 2 -22.23 19.00 -1.30
N ALA A 3 -21.28 19.58 -1.80
CA ALA A 3 -19.98 19.24 -1.41
C ALA A 3 -19.94 19.36 0.09
N PRO A 4 -19.30 18.45 0.75
CA PRO A 4 -19.13 18.62 2.17
C PRO A 4 -18.37 19.89 2.41
N ASP A 5 -18.90 20.70 3.28
CA ASP A 5 -18.30 21.98 3.60
C ASP A 5 -17.15 21.85 4.58
N GLY A 6 -16.99 20.69 5.20
CA GLY A 6 -15.92 20.46 6.14
C GLY A 6 -14.68 19.87 5.47
N PRO A 7 -13.54 19.89 6.15
CA PRO A 7 -12.35 19.24 5.62
C PRO A 7 -12.58 17.74 5.50
N ARG A 8 -12.02 17.17 4.46
CA ARG A 8 -12.09 15.73 4.26
C ARG A 8 -11.03 15.05 5.12
N THR A 9 -11.35 13.83 5.56
CA THR A 9 -10.46 13.05 6.39
C THR A 9 -9.26 12.58 5.57
N PRO A 10 -8.03 12.90 6.00
CA PRO A 10 -6.84 12.35 5.34
C PRO A 10 -6.58 10.93 5.79
N LEU A 11 -5.84 10.18 4.96
CA LEU A 11 -5.34 8.86 5.34
C LEU A 11 -3.83 8.93 5.48
N THR A 12 -3.31 8.52 6.61
CA THR A 12 -1.87 8.44 6.82
C THR A 12 -1.40 7.02 6.55
N VAL A 13 -0.42 6.89 5.67
CA VAL A 13 0.16 5.59 5.31
C VAL A 13 1.63 5.62 5.70
N THR A 14 2.03 4.70 6.58
CA THR A 14 3.44 4.54 6.93
C THR A 14 3.98 3.36 6.14
N VAL A 15 4.97 3.62 5.29
CA VAL A 15 5.57 2.62 4.42
C VAL A 15 6.85 2.12 5.10
N THR A 16 6.92 0.83 5.37
CA THR A 16 8.08 0.25 6.04
C THR A 16 8.41 -1.12 5.47
N ILE A 17 9.59 -1.60 5.79
CA ILE A 17 10.02 -2.95 5.44
C ILE A 17 9.73 -3.86 6.62
N ASP A 18 9.05 -4.97 6.34
CA ASP A 18 8.74 -6.00 7.33
C ASP A 18 9.64 -7.20 7.06
N THR A 19 10.69 -7.35 7.86
CA THR A 19 11.68 -8.41 7.65
C THR A 19 11.12 -9.79 7.93
N GLU A 20 10.13 -9.90 8.80
CA GLU A 20 9.49 -11.18 9.09
C GLU A 20 8.63 -11.63 7.90
N PHE A 21 7.93 -10.69 7.28
CA PHE A 21 7.17 -10.98 6.07
C PHE A 21 8.09 -11.45 4.95
N PHE A 22 9.21 -10.77 4.77
CA PHE A 22 10.20 -11.17 3.77
C PHE A 22 10.68 -12.60 4.02
N ALA A 23 11.04 -12.92 5.26
CA ALA A 23 11.54 -14.25 5.60
C ALA A 23 10.47 -15.32 5.38
N ALA A 24 9.21 -15.00 5.65
CA ALA A 24 8.12 -15.97 5.50
C ALA A 24 7.74 -16.24 4.05
N THR A 25 7.87 -15.25 3.17
CA THR A 25 7.31 -15.34 1.82
C THR A 25 8.36 -15.50 0.72
N THR A 26 9.64 -15.27 1.02
CA THR A 26 10.70 -15.32 0.01
C THR A 26 11.84 -16.25 0.36
N ALA A 27 11.60 -17.24 1.22
CA ALA A 27 12.64 -18.13 1.71
C ALA A 27 13.39 -18.88 0.59
N ASP A 28 12.70 -19.15 -0.52
CA ASP A 28 13.27 -19.90 -1.64
C ASP A 28 13.72 -19.02 -2.81
N VAL A 29 13.72 -17.71 -2.62
CA VAL A 29 14.04 -16.75 -3.68
C VAL A 29 15.28 -15.97 -3.32
N GLU A 30 16.19 -15.81 -4.28
CA GLU A 30 17.41 -15.04 -4.05
C GLU A 30 17.13 -13.54 -4.17
N LEU A 31 16.53 -12.99 -3.14
CA LEU A 31 16.33 -11.54 -3.02
C LEU A 31 17.06 -11.07 -1.78
N ALA A 32 17.60 -9.88 -1.84
CA ALA A 32 18.29 -9.27 -0.71
C ALA A 32 17.60 -7.96 -0.31
N LEU A 33 17.36 -7.81 0.97
CA LEU A 33 16.85 -6.55 1.51
C LEU A 33 17.87 -5.43 1.27
N PRO A 34 17.40 -4.19 1.13
CA PRO A 34 18.34 -3.07 1.05
C PRO A 34 19.15 -2.96 2.33
N ASP A 35 20.41 -2.54 2.20
CA ASP A 35 21.34 -2.41 3.32
C ASP A 35 22.08 -1.07 3.20
N PRO A 36 21.86 -0.14 4.13
CA PRO A 36 21.03 -0.28 5.32
C PRO A 36 19.54 -0.25 5.00
N LEU A 37 18.73 -0.76 5.94
CA LEU A 37 17.28 -0.69 5.79
C LEU A 37 16.84 0.78 5.88
N PRO A 38 16.00 1.25 4.95
CA PRO A 38 15.47 2.60 5.06
C PRO A 38 14.53 2.73 6.26
N ASP A 39 14.48 3.94 6.81
CA ASP A 39 13.53 4.23 7.88
C ASP A 39 12.11 4.23 7.35
N PRO A 40 11.12 3.94 8.20
CA PRO A 40 9.72 4.07 7.78
C PRO A 40 9.42 5.48 7.31
N VAL A 41 8.59 5.60 6.28
CA VAL A 41 8.20 6.89 5.71
C VAL A 41 6.71 7.08 5.88
N GLU A 42 6.31 8.19 6.50
CA GLU A 42 4.92 8.52 6.70
C GLU A 42 4.44 9.45 5.59
N ILE A 43 3.35 9.07 4.93
CA ILE A 43 2.78 9.84 3.83
C ILE A 43 1.31 10.12 4.16
N VAL A 44 0.92 11.40 4.08
CA VAL A 44 -0.45 11.79 4.31
C VAL A 44 -1.14 11.96 2.96
N LEU A 45 -2.20 11.19 2.73
CA LEU A 45 -2.97 11.22 1.49
C LEU A 45 -4.17 12.12 1.69
N GLU A 46 -4.25 13.18 0.89
CA GLU A 46 -5.37 14.14 0.95
C GLU A 46 -6.21 14.09 -0.31
N ALA A 47 -5.65 13.65 -1.42
CA ALA A 47 -6.42 13.49 -2.65
C ALA A 47 -7.36 12.29 -2.53
N SER A 48 -8.46 12.32 -3.28
CA SER A 48 -9.46 11.26 -3.20
C SER A 48 -9.05 9.97 -3.90
N ARG A 49 -8.02 10.00 -4.73
CA ARG A 49 -7.49 8.80 -5.41
C ARG A 49 -5.98 8.82 -5.37
N ASN A 50 -5.39 7.71 -4.91
CA ASN A 50 -3.94 7.62 -4.75
C ASN A 50 -3.47 6.24 -5.18
N LEU A 51 -2.56 6.22 -6.15
CA LEU A 51 -2.00 4.97 -6.65
C LEU A 51 -0.78 4.57 -5.81
N VAL A 52 -0.74 3.32 -5.42
CA VAL A 52 0.41 2.71 -4.78
C VAL A 52 1.04 1.76 -5.80
N GLY A 53 2.33 1.92 -6.06
CA GLY A 53 2.97 1.05 -7.02
C GLY A 53 4.40 1.44 -7.26
N ARG A 54 4.85 1.25 -8.49
CA ARG A 54 6.22 1.50 -8.91
C ARG A 54 6.22 2.43 -10.12
N HIS A 55 7.04 3.46 -10.06
CA HIS A 55 7.20 4.38 -11.17
C HIS A 55 7.59 3.63 -12.46
N SER A 56 6.97 3.98 -13.56
CA SER A 56 7.29 3.41 -14.87
C SER A 56 7.25 4.50 -15.93
N GLU A 57 8.41 4.91 -16.43
CA GLU A 57 8.49 5.93 -17.47
C GLU A 57 7.88 5.43 -18.78
N SER A 58 8.16 4.18 -19.14
CA SER A 58 7.68 3.63 -20.39
C SER A 58 6.16 3.53 -20.48
N ARG A 59 5.50 3.42 -19.33
CA ARG A 59 4.04 3.34 -19.25
C ARG A 59 3.41 4.63 -18.77
N GLY A 60 4.21 5.63 -18.43
CA GLY A 60 3.70 6.89 -17.90
C GLY A 60 3.04 6.76 -16.56
N ILE A 61 3.49 5.83 -15.72
CA ILE A 61 2.89 5.59 -14.40
C ILE A 61 3.69 6.32 -13.34
N LEU A 62 2.99 7.22 -12.61
CA LEU A 62 3.56 8.02 -11.52
C LEU A 62 2.72 7.81 -10.28
N PRO A 63 3.03 6.81 -9.46
CA PRO A 63 2.22 6.54 -8.26
C PRO A 63 2.42 7.62 -7.19
N GLU A 64 1.37 7.93 -6.45
CA GLU A 64 1.46 8.81 -5.29
C GLU A 64 2.34 8.22 -4.20
N ILE A 65 2.33 6.88 -4.10
CA ILE A 65 3.25 6.17 -3.21
C ILE A 65 4.10 5.26 -4.09
N ASP A 66 5.35 5.67 -4.30
CA ASP A 66 6.31 4.89 -5.10
C ASP A 66 7.07 3.96 -4.16
N VAL A 67 6.61 2.73 -4.07
CA VAL A 67 7.15 1.76 -3.11
C VAL A 67 8.59 1.40 -3.46
N GLU A 68 8.92 1.29 -4.74
CA GLU A 68 10.29 0.99 -5.13
C GLU A 68 11.26 2.07 -4.67
N ALA A 69 10.85 3.34 -4.79
CA ALA A 69 11.70 4.43 -4.32
C ALA A 69 11.89 4.41 -2.80
N LEU A 70 10.88 3.93 -2.06
CA LEU A 70 10.90 3.95 -0.60
C LEU A 70 11.52 2.71 0.02
N THR A 71 11.32 1.54 -0.57
CA THR A 71 11.75 0.27 0.03
C THR A 71 12.58 -0.60 -0.91
N SER A 72 12.75 -0.18 -2.16
CA SER A 72 13.46 -0.96 -3.21
C SER A 72 12.82 -2.31 -3.49
N ASP A 73 11.55 -2.48 -3.18
CA ASP A 73 10.86 -3.76 -3.28
C ASP A 73 10.65 -4.16 -4.75
N PRO A 74 11.22 -5.28 -5.21
CA PRO A 74 11.08 -5.70 -6.60
C PRO A 74 9.75 -6.40 -6.88
N GLY A 75 9.00 -6.75 -5.84
CA GLY A 75 7.75 -7.50 -5.98
C GLY A 75 6.51 -6.63 -6.13
N VAL A 76 6.66 -5.32 -6.12
CA VAL A 76 5.52 -4.40 -6.23
C VAL A 76 5.25 -4.10 -7.69
N SER A 77 3.99 -4.26 -8.11
CA SER A 77 3.57 -3.95 -9.48
C SER A 77 3.51 -2.43 -9.70
N SER A 78 3.65 -2.00 -10.96
CA SER A 78 3.57 -0.57 -11.29
C SER A 78 2.23 0.03 -10.87
N ARG A 79 1.15 -0.72 -11.03
CA ARG A 79 -0.17 -0.37 -10.54
C ARG A 79 -0.61 -1.46 -9.60
N HIS A 80 -0.28 -1.32 -8.34
CA HIS A 80 -0.48 -2.40 -7.36
C HIS A 80 -1.79 -2.24 -6.58
N LEU A 81 -1.99 -1.06 -6.00
CA LEU A 81 -3.09 -0.82 -5.07
C LEU A 81 -3.59 0.60 -5.24
N MET A 82 -4.88 0.80 -5.05
CA MET A 82 -5.48 2.14 -5.11
C MET A 82 -6.17 2.45 -3.79
N PHE A 83 -5.81 3.58 -3.18
CA PHE A 83 -6.55 4.13 -2.06
C PHE A 83 -7.51 5.19 -2.60
N GLU A 84 -8.79 5.05 -2.27
CA GLU A 84 -9.81 6.01 -2.69
C GLU A 84 -10.66 6.45 -1.51
N ARG A 85 -11.00 7.73 -1.51
CA ARG A 85 -11.93 8.28 -0.52
C ARG A 85 -13.24 8.56 -1.23
N THR A 86 -14.32 7.96 -0.71
CA THR A 86 -15.66 8.13 -1.30
C THR A 86 -16.23 9.51 -1.00
N ASP A 87 -17.33 9.84 -1.66
CA ASP A 87 -18.05 11.09 -1.38
C ASP A 87 -18.56 11.16 0.05
N SER A 88 -18.72 10.00 0.68
CA SER A 88 -19.12 9.91 2.10
C SER A 88 -17.95 9.98 3.06
N ASP A 89 -16.77 10.34 2.56
CA ASP A 89 -15.55 10.48 3.36
C ASP A 89 -15.10 9.15 3.97
N ILE A 90 -15.27 8.07 3.21
CA ILE A 90 -14.84 6.73 3.61
C ILE A 90 -13.66 6.29 2.73
N TRP A 91 -12.57 5.89 3.35
CA TRP A 91 -11.42 5.37 2.62
C TRP A 91 -11.60 3.90 2.29
N THR A 92 -11.25 3.52 1.06
CA THR A 92 -11.22 2.14 0.60
C THR A 92 -9.88 1.84 -0.05
N PHE A 93 -9.57 0.56 -0.18
CA PHE A 93 -8.39 0.12 -0.92
C PHE A 93 -8.77 -1.03 -1.84
N THR A 94 -8.12 -1.06 -3.00
CA THR A 94 -8.44 -2.03 -4.06
C THR A 94 -7.14 -2.52 -4.69
N ASP A 95 -6.95 -3.84 -4.75
CA ASP A 95 -5.83 -4.42 -5.51
C ASP A 95 -6.17 -4.31 -7.00
N LEU A 96 -5.25 -3.77 -7.78
CA LEU A 96 -5.48 -3.49 -9.20
C LEU A 96 -5.09 -4.65 -10.11
N GLY A 97 -5.02 -5.86 -9.57
CA GLY A 97 -4.57 -7.02 -10.34
C GLY A 97 -3.06 -7.19 -10.25
N SER A 98 -2.50 -6.95 -9.07
CA SER A 98 -1.06 -7.04 -8.86
C SER A 98 -0.54 -8.45 -9.11
N THR A 99 0.71 -8.54 -9.56
CA THR A 99 1.31 -9.83 -9.89
C THR A 99 1.47 -10.71 -8.65
N ASN A 100 1.91 -10.14 -7.54
CA ASN A 100 2.19 -10.89 -6.33
C ASN A 100 1.14 -10.79 -5.24
N GLY A 101 0.06 -10.04 -5.50
CA GLY A 101 -1.04 -9.94 -4.57
C GLY A 101 -0.85 -8.90 -3.47
N THR A 102 -1.93 -8.65 -2.75
CA THR A 102 -2.00 -7.77 -1.60
C THR A 102 -2.58 -8.58 -0.44
N TYR A 103 -1.98 -8.49 0.73
CA TYR A 103 -2.31 -9.37 1.85
C TYR A 103 -2.66 -8.58 3.09
N LEU A 104 -3.55 -9.14 3.92
CA LEU A 104 -3.91 -8.56 5.20
C LEU A 104 -3.32 -9.34 6.38
N SER A 105 -2.38 -10.24 6.08
CA SER A 105 -1.65 -11.02 7.07
C SER A 105 -0.24 -11.23 6.57
N SER A 106 0.72 -11.28 7.49
CA SER A 106 2.13 -11.53 7.16
C SER A 106 2.45 -13.02 7.08
N GLU A 107 1.47 -13.89 7.33
CA GLU A 107 1.72 -15.32 7.31
C GLU A 107 1.89 -15.84 5.89
N ALA A 108 2.83 -16.77 5.70
CA ALA A 108 3.13 -17.33 4.39
C ALA A 108 1.93 -18.07 3.78
N SER A 109 1.03 -18.57 4.61
CA SER A 109 -0.16 -19.30 4.14
C SER A 109 -1.35 -18.38 3.84
N ALA A 110 -1.21 -17.08 4.05
CA ALA A 110 -2.31 -16.15 3.82
C ALA A 110 -2.70 -16.07 2.35
N ASP A 111 -3.99 -15.94 2.08
CA ASP A 111 -4.50 -15.70 0.73
C ASP A 111 -4.49 -14.21 0.43
N PRO A 112 -4.24 -13.82 -0.83
CA PRO A 112 -4.35 -12.41 -1.21
C PRO A 112 -5.81 -11.96 -1.21
N ILE A 113 -6.02 -10.65 -1.09
CA ILE A 113 -7.36 -10.11 -1.25
C ILE A 113 -7.79 -10.27 -2.72
N THR A 114 -9.11 -10.20 -2.95
CA THR A 114 -9.65 -10.32 -4.31
C THR A 114 -9.34 -9.05 -5.10
N ALA A 115 -8.68 -9.20 -6.24
CA ALA A 115 -8.39 -8.07 -7.11
C ALA A 115 -9.70 -7.43 -7.60
N GLY A 116 -9.74 -6.12 -7.62
CA GLY A 116 -10.90 -5.36 -8.09
C GLY A 116 -11.96 -5.11 -7.04
N ALA A 117 -11.85 -5.73 -5.86
CA ALA A 117 -12.83 -5.52 -4.79
C ALA A 117 -12.36 -4.38 -3.88
N ALA A 118 -13.22 -3.37 -3.70
CA ALA A 118 -12.94 -2.26 -2.81
C ALA A 118 -13.26 -2.67 -1.38
N LEU A 119 -12.28 -2.56 -0.50
CA LEU A 119 -12.41 -2.92 0.90
C LEU A 119 -12.27 -1.68 1.78
N PRO A 120 -12.99 -1.60 2.90
CA PRO A 120 -12.89 -0.40 3.74
C PRO A 120 -11.58 -0.36 4.52
N VAL A 121 -11.07 0.86 4.71
CA VAL A 121 -9.89 1.10 5.54
C VAL A 121 -10.37 1.33 6.97
N ASN A 122 -9.79 0.58 7.90
CA ASN A 122 -10.01 0.80 9.33
C ASN A 122 -8.73 1.33 9.94
N ASP A 123 -8.86 2.18 10.96
CA ASP A 123 -7.70 2.71 11.66
C ASP A 123 -6.86 1.57 12.23
N GLY A 124 -5.57 1.62 11.97
CA GLY A 124 -4.65 0.57 12.42
C GLY A 124 -4.52 -0.62 11.49
N LEU A 125 -5.21 -0.60 10.34
CA LEU A 125 -5.12 -1.70 9.38
C LEU A 125 -3.70 -1.79 8.84
N GLN A 126 -3.20 -3.01 8.69
CA GLN A 126 -1.90 -3.27 8.08
C GLN A 126 -2.09 -4.05 6.78
N ILE A 127 -1.33 -3.67 5.76
CA ILE A 127 -1.39 -4.27 4.44
C ILE A 127 0.03 -4.67 4.03
N TRP A 128 0.20 -5.90 3.54
CA TRP A 128 1.49 -6.39 3.05
C TRP A 128 1.43 -6.56 1.53
N LEU A 129 2.49 -6.14 0.86
CA LEU A 129 2.59 -6.27 -0.60
C LEU A 129 4.04 -6.42 -1.03
N GLY A 130 4.24 -6.95 -2.23
CA GLY A 130 5.58 -7.17 -2.75
C GLY A 130 6.32 -8.26 -1.98
N ALA A 131 7.64 -8.11 -1.89
CA ALA A 131 8.48 -9.08 -1.20
C ALA A 131 8.67 -8.75 0.29
N TRP A 132 8.60 -7.46 0.68
CA TRP A 132 8.90 -7.07 2.06
C TRP A 132 8.20 -5.79 2.53
N THR A 133 7.27 -5.23 1.78
CA THR A 133 6.68 -3.94 2.13
C THR A 133 5.42 -4.11 2.97
N ARG A 134 5.32 -3.32 4.03
CA ARG A 134 4.13 -3.23 4.86
C ARG A 134 3.64 -1.78 4.88
N LEU A 135 2.34 -1.61 4.73
CA LEU A 135 1.68 -0.31 4.86
C LEU A 135 0.88 -0.32 6.16
N ASP A 136 1.21 0.62 7.04
CA ASP A 136 0.46 0.79 8.29
C ASP A 136 -0.47 2.00 8.10
N LEU A 137 -1.77 1.78 8.25
CA LEU A 137 -2.77 2.80 7.96
C LEU A 137 -3.30 3.43 9.24
N SER A 138 -3.45 4.76 9.21
CA SER A 138 -3.96 5.50 10.35
C SER A 138 -4.97 6.53 9.89
N LEU A 139 -6.10 6.57 10.56
CA LEU A 139 -7.12 7.59 10.36
C LEU A 139 -7.15 8.48 11.59
N PRO A 140 -7.40 9.80 11.42
CA PRO A 140 -7.47 10.68 12.58
C PRO A 140 -8.63 10.26 13.48
N SER A 141 -8.40 10.34 14.78
CA SER A 141 -9.45 10.07 15.76
C SER A 141 -10.23 11.36 16.03
N ASN A 142 -11.50 11.21 16.27
CA ASN A 142 -12.37 12.35 16.62
C ASN A 142 -12.52 12.46 18.12
#